data_b3df7beecc8afbe93e4a3c81e3b9622d
#
_entry.id   b3df7beecc8afbe93e4a3c81e3b9622d
#
_cell.length_a   1.000
_cell.length_b   1.000
_cell.length_c   1.000
_cell.angle_alpha   90.00
_cell.angle_beta   90.00
_cell.angle_gamma   90.00
#
_symmetry.space_group_name_H-M   'P 1'
#
loop_
_entity.id
_entity.type
_entity.pdbx_description
1 polymer ?
#
loop_
_entity_poly.entity_id
_entity_poly.type
_entity_poly.pdbx_seq_one_letter_code
_entity_poly.pdbx_strand_id
1 'polypeptide(L)'
;MTKTPKLKNRIEYNRAIITYMLSGTESTKRLNNVNWLRHEISYTEPRTLFFIPAKEQQPYLDFNCMRNLGLAYDYVLQNPNEEIDEKALLNIHSILCTNTHIDGAHYRTTEKILEITVNGMRMRAPKVHEVPQRLNEIFYTYKNSKDDVLHRAFKIHYELIALQPFDDFNKRTARLIMNWILVQGGYRPIVFNRRGDKQKYKEAIANYASGNKRAYYSYMQSCMLRTQEDIIKLLTKSKTI
;
A
#
# COMPACT_ATOMS: atom_id res chain seq x y z
N MET A 1 -23.78 2.13 -18.42
CA MET A 1 -22.79 1.01 -18.51
C MET A 1 -21.60 1.31 -17.62
N THR A 2 -21.33 0.49 -16.65
CA THR A 2 -20.33 0.73 -15.60
C THR A 2 -18.92 0.38 -16.10
N LYS A 3 -17.97 1.32 -16.04
CA LYS A 3 -16.54 1.11 -16.40
C LYS A 3 -15.86 0.01 -15.55
N THR A 4 -16.39 -0.29 -14.37
CA THR A 4 -15.80 -1.22 -13.39
C THR A 4 -15.61 -2.65 -13.90
N PRO A 5 -16.56 -3.31 -14.57
CA PRO A 5 -16.36 -4.67 -15.09
C PRO A 5 -15.23 -4.75 -16.13
N LYS A 6 -15.10 -3.71 -16.97
CA LYS A 6 -14.03 -3.67 -18.00
C LYS A 6 -12.63 -3.55 -17.39
N LEU A 7 -12.47 -2.76 -16.35
CA LEU A 7 -11.18 -2.63 -15.64
C LEU A 7 -10.77 -3.94 -14.96
N LYS A 8 -11.69 -4.58 -14.24
CA LYS A 8 -11.44 -5.87 -13.59
C LYS A 8 -11.02 -6.94 -14.59
N ASN A 9 -11.72 -7.08 -15.70
CA ASN A 9 -11.39 -8.06 -16.74
C ASN A 9 -9.98 -7.81 -17.32
N ARG A 10 -9.59 -6.56 -17.54
CA ARG A 10 -8.23 -6.20 -17.97
C ARG A 10 -7.18 -6.53 -16.92
N ILE A 11 -7.46 -6.30 -15.65
CA ILE A 11 -6.57 -6.65 -14.54
C ILE A 11 -6.33 -8.18 -14.53
N GLU A 12 -7.37 -8.99 -14.64
CA GLU A 12 -7.25 -10.46 -14.66
C GLU A 12 -6.49 -10.94 -15.90
N TYR A 13 -6.77 -10.38 -17.06
CA TYR A 13 -6.02 -10.69 -18.29
C TYR A 13 -4.55 -10.36 -18.16
N ASN A 14 -4.20 -9.16 -17.68
CA ASN A 14 -2.81 -8.75 -17.46
C ASN A 14 -2.13 -9.62 -16.40
N ARG A 15 -2.84 -10.03 -15.34
CA ARG A 15 -2.32 -10.97 -14.35
C ARG A 15 -1.88 -12.29 -15.00
N ALA A 16 -2.73 -12.85 -15.84
CA ALA A 16 -2.43 -14.09 -16.56
C ALA A 16 -1.21 -13.92 -17.48
N ILE A 17 -1.10 -12.83 -18.23
CA ILE A 17 0.06 -12.52 -19.08
C ILE A 17 1.33 -12.43 -18.23
N ILE A 18 1.32 -11.68 -17.14
CA ILE A 18 2.49 -11.51 -16.27
C ILE A 18 2.91 -12.86 -15.70
N THR A 19 1.96 -13.66 -15.21
CA THR A 19 2.23 -15.00 -14.69
C THR A 19 2.88 -15.89 -15.76
N TYR A 20 2.36 -15.88 -16.97
CA TYR A 20 2.94 -16.62 -18.11
C TYR A 20 4.35 -16.14 -18.44
N MET A 21 4.55 -14.82 -18.55
CA MET A 21 5.87 -14.24 -18.85
C MET A 21 6.92 -14.52 -17.78
N LEU A 22 6.50 -14.74 -16.54
CA LEU A 22 7.35 -15.03 -15.39
C LEU A 22 7.53 -16.52 -15.10
N SER A 23 6.85 -17.40 -15.79
CA SER A 23 6.99 -18.85 -15.61
C SER A 23 8.37 -19.40 -16.03
N GLY A 24 9.19 -18.62 -16.70
CA GLY A 24 10.60 -18.91 -16.96
C GLY A 24 11.51 -18.49 -15.78
N THR A 25 12.41 -19.39 -15.35
CA THR A 25 13.27 -19.26 -14.16
C THR A 25 14.16 -18.00 -14.15
N GLU A 26 14.62 -17.52 -15.31
CA GLU A 26 15.42 -16.27 -15.39
C GLU A 26 14.61 -15.00 -15.24
N SER A 27 13.39 -14.98 -15.75
CA SER A 27 12.51 -13.80 -15.69
C SER A 27 12.06 -13.51 -14.25
N THR A 28 11.90 -14.54 -13.43
CA THR A 28 11.52 -14.42 -12.01
C THR A 28 12.65 -13.78 -11.20
N LYS A 29 13.89 -14.18 -11.43
CA LYS A 29 15.08 -13.57 -10.77
C LYS A 29 15.26 -12.10 -11.11
N ARG A 30 15.01 -11.69 -12.36
CA ARG A 30 15.14 -10.30 -12.81
C ARG A 30 14.07 -9.36 -12.22
N LEU A 31 12.85 -9.84 -12.02
CA LEU A 31 11.79 -9.03 -11.39
C LEU A 31 11.95 -8.89 -9.88
N ASN A 32 12.48 -9.92 -9.22
CA ASN A 32 12.75 -9.85 -7.78
C ASN A 32 13.91 -8.88 -7.47
N ASN A 33 14.71 -8.58 -8.44
CA ASN A 33 16.01 -7.97 -8.18
C ASN A 33 16.08 -6.47 -8.43
N VAL A 34 15.13 -5.65 -8.71
CA VAL A 34 15.66 -4.28 -8.88
C VAL A 34 14.68 -3.13 -9.03
N ASN A 35 13.57 -3.27 -9.70
CA ASN A 35 12.93 -2.02 -10.15
C ASN A 35 11.71 -1.58 -9.32
N TRP A 36 11.11 -2.49 -8.58
CA TRP A 36 9.96 -2.20 -7.73
C TRP A 36 10.31 -1.26 -6.58
N LEU A 37 11.37 -1.61 -5.84
CA LEU A 37 11.85 -0.81 -4.72
C LEU A 37 12.32 0.57 -5.19
N ARG A 38 13.04 0.65 -6.31
CA ARG A 38 13.49 1.93 -6.85
C ARG A 38 12.32 2.81 -7.26
N HIS A 39 11.24 2.26 -7.77
CA HIS A 39 10.05 3.03 -8.13
C HIS A 39 9.27 3.51 -6.90
N GLU A 40 9.07 2.67 -5.91
CA GLU A 40 8.43 3.09 -4.65
C GLU A 40 9.32 4.07 -3.87
N ILE A 41 10.62 3.85 -3.85
CA ILE A 41 11.60 4.75 -3.23
C ILE A 41 11.64 6.08 -3.96
N SER A 42 11.66 6.11 -5.30
CA SER A 42 11.67 7.35 -6.07
C SER A 42 10.35 8.13 -6.00
N TYR A 43 9.24 7.44 -5.76
CA TYR A 43 7.93 8.07 -5.62
C TYR A 43 7.71 8.63 -4.21
N THR A 44 8.27 8.01 -3.21
CA THR A 44 8.39 8.60 -1.90
C THR A 44 9.46 9.69 -2.00
N GLU A 45 9.10 10.85 -2.61
CA GLU A 45 10.00 12.01 -2.51
C GLU A 45 10.45 12.13 -1.06
N PRO A 46 11.76 12.21 -0.78
CA PRO A 46 12.27 12.40 0.58
C PRO A 46 11.51 13.52 1.32
N ARG A 47 11.15 14.59 0.61
CA ARG A 47 10.40 15.74 1.12
C ARG A 47 8.93 15.47 1.48
N THR A 48 8.32 14.39 1.01
CA THR A 48 6.93 14.03 1.36
C THR A 48 6.84 12.95 2.44
N LEU A 49 7.96 12.32 2.74
CA LEU A 49 8.10 11.41 3.85
C LEU A 49 8.19 12.17 5.19
N PHE A 50 8.62 13.44 5.17
CA PHE A 50 9.04 14.15 6.35
C PHE A 50 8.49 15.55 6.44
N PHE A 51 7.71 15.79 7.46
CA PHE A 51 7.59 17.07 8.13
C PHE A 51 8.52 17.00 9.35
N ILE A 52 9.82 17.23 9.15
CA ILE A 52 10.76 17.41 10.25
C ILE A 52 11.52 18.71 10.01
N PRO A 53 11.42 19.68 10.94
CA PRO A 53 12.06 20.99 10.79
C PRO A 53 13.51 21.01 11.27
N ALA A 54 14.29 19.96 11.21
CA ALA A 54 15.68 19.99 11.64
C ALA A 54 16.62 19.66 10.48
N LYS A 55 17.33 20.69 9.99
CA LYS A 55 18.21 20.65 8.81
C LYS A 55 19.39 19.67 8.90
N GLU A 56 19.76 19.20 10.07
CA GLU A 56 21.01 18.45 10.27
C GLU A 56 20.83 16.94 10.50
N GLN A 57 19.64 16.47 10.87
CA GLN A 57 19.35 15.05 11.07
C GLN A 57 18.61 14.41 9.89
N GLN A 58 18.15 15.19 8.95
CA GLN A 58 17.27 14.82 7.85
C GLN A 58 17.82 13.72 6.94
N PRO A 59 19.08 13.78 6.44
CA PRO A 59 19.57 12.79 5.49
C PRO A 59 19.60 11.36 6.06
N TYR A 60 19.88 11.23 7.36
CA TYR A 60 20.01 9.92 8.01
C TYR A 60 18.64 9.27 8.27
N LEU A 61 17.67 10.08 8.69
CA LEU A 61 16.27 9.61 8.86
C LEU A 61 15.64 9.25 7.52
N ASP A 62 15.88 10.02 6.49
CA ASP A 62 15.41 9.75 5.12
C ASP A 62 15.98 8.41 4.61
N PHE A 63 17.26 8.18 4.81
CA PHE A 63 17.92 6.93 4.43
C PHE A 63 17.31 5.72 5.14
N ASN A 64 17.15 5.78 6.47
CA ASN A 64 16.56 4.70 7.25
C ASN A 64 15.12 4.40 6.80
N CYS A 65 14.31 5.42 6.56
CA CYS A 65 12.94 5.21 6.10
C CYS A 65 12.88 4.58 4.71
N MET A 66 13.77 4.94 3.80
CA MET A 66 13.86 4.33 2.46
C MET A 66 14.33 2.87 2.57
N ARG A 67 15.38 2.61 3.35
CA ARG A 67 15.90 1.27 3.62
C ARG A 67 14.80 0.39 4.24
N ASN A 68 14.13 0.88 5.27
CA ASN A 68 13.11 0.13 5.99
C ASN A 68 11.89 -0.18 5.12
N LEU A 69 11.51 0.74 4.24
CA LEU A 69 10.47 0.46 3.24
C LEU A 69 10.87 -0.71 2.33
N GLY A 70 12.15 -0.74 1.90
CA GLY A 70 12.70 -1.85 1.15
C GLY A 70 12.64 -3.17 1.90
N LEU A 71 13.11 -3.18 3.15
CA LEU A 71 13.05 -4.38 4.01
C LEU A 71 11.63 -4.87 4.25
N ALA A 72 10.68 -3.95 4.43
CA ALA A 72 9.27 -4.31 4.60
C ALA A 72 8.66 -4.90 3.32
N TYR A 73 9.05 -4.41 2.14
CA TYR A 73 8.67 -5.04 0.87
C TYR A 73 9.27 -6.44 0.70
N ASP A 74 10.55 -6.60 1.00
CA ASP A 74 11.21 -7.90 0.95
C ASP A 74 10.53 -8.89 1.90
N TYR A 75 10.18 -8.45 3.12
CA TYR A 75 9.43 -9.26 4.05
C TYR A 75 8.08 -9.73 3.48
N VAL A 76 7.31 -8.84 2.88
CA VAL A 76 6.02 -9.16 2.23
C VAL A 76 6.21 -10.20 1.11
N LEU A 77 7.25 -10.03 0.28
CA LEU A 77 7.49 -10.94 -0.85
C LEU A 77 8.02 -12.31 -0.42
N GLN A 78 8.76 -12.38 0.69
CA GLN A 78 9.32 -13.62 1.22
C GLN A 78 8.32 -14.43 2.07
N ASN A 79 7.24 -13.79 2.54
CA ASN A 79 6.23 -14.40 3.40
C ASN A 79 4.82 -14.41 2.75
N PRO A 80 4.67 -14.95 1.52
CA PRO A 80 3.40 -14.84 0.80
C PRO A 80 2.26 -15.66 1.45
N ASN A 81 2.58 -16.61 2.33
CA ASN A 81 1.60 -17.50 2.96
C ASN A 81 1.31 -17.16 4.43
N GLU A 82 1.90 -16.08 4.96
CA GLU A 82 1.67 -15.67 6.34
C GLU A 82 0.25 -15.10 6.50
N GLU A 83 -0.38 -15.35 7.64
CA GLU A 83 -1.72 -14.83 7.92
C GLU A 83 -1.69 -13.30 8.03
N ILE A 84 -2.64 -12.64 7.39
CA ILE A 84 -2.82 -11.19 7.47
C ILE A 84 -3.72 -10.88 8.68
N ASP A 85 -3.08 -10.52 9.77
CA ASP A 85 -3.70 -10.23 11.06
C ASP A 85 -3.03 -9.03 11.75
N GLU A 86 -3.38 -8.80 13.01
CA GLU A 86 -2.78 -7.77 13.85
C GLU A 86 -1.27 -7.97 14.02
N LYS A 87 -0.80 -9.20 14.17
CA LYS A 87 0.63 -9.52 14.29
C LYS A 87 1.39 -9.13 13.02
N ALA A 88 0.84 -9.46 11.86
CA ALA A 88 1.39 -9.06 10.56
C ALA A 88 1.47 -7.53 10.44
N LEU A 89 0.44 -6.81 10.87
CA LEU A 89 0.41 -5.35 10.89
C LEU A 89 1.51 -4.77 11.78
N LEU A 90 1.66 -5.28 13.00
CA LEU A 90 2.67 -4.85 13.96
C LEU A 90 4.09 -5.15 13.47
N ASN A 91 4.33 -6.31 12.86
CA ASN A 91 5.61 -6.67 12.25
C ASN A 91 6.00 -5.69 11.14
N ILE A 92 5.10 -5.40 10.21
CA ILE A 92 5.36 -4.42 9.14
C ILE A 92 5.66 -3.04 9.72
N HIS A 93 4.90 -2.61 10.72
CA HIS A 93 5.13 -1.32 11.35
C HIS A 93 6.48 -1.29 12.08
N SER A 94 6.85 -2.36 12.80
CA SER A 94 8.15 -2.49 13.47
C SER A 94 9.31 -2.36 12.48
N ILE A 95 9.25 -3.05 11.34
CA ILE A 95 10.28 -2.95 10.30
C ILE A 95 10.39 -1.49 9.79
N LEU A 96 9.27 -0.83 9.54
CA LEU A 96 9.25 0.56 9.07
C LEU A 96 9.86 1.53 10.07
N CYS A 97 9.74 1.26 11.37
CA CYS A 97 10.22 2.11 12.46
C CYS A 97 11.68 1.87 12.85
N THR A 98 12.34 0.81 12.37
CA THR A 98 13.70 0.45 12.77
C THR A 98 14.68 1.62 12.58
N ASN A 99 15.37 2.00 13.66
CA ASN A 99 16.32 3.13 13.69
C ASN A 99 15.70 4.47 13.22
N THR A 100 14.42 4.67 13.47
CA THR A 100 13.73 5.97 13.28
C THR A 100 13.41 6.59 14.66
N HIS A 101 12.75 7.75 14.64
CA HIS A 101 12.27 8.42 15.85
C HIS A 101 10.94 7.88 16.38
N ILE A 102 10.33 6.92 15.66
CA ILE A 102 9.06 6.31 16.03
C ILE A 102 9.32 4.95 16.67
N ASP A 103 8.78 4.75 17.85
CA ASP A 103 8.75 3.42 18.47
C ASP A 103 7.77 2.51 17.72
N GLY A 104 8.29 1.40 17.21
CA GLY A 104 7.54 0.49 16.36
C GLY A 104 6.69 -0.50 17.14
N ALA A 105 5.67 -1.04 16.48
CA ALA A 105 4.78 -2.07 17.03
C ALA A 105 3.93 -1.64 18.24
N HIS A 106 3.77 -0.34 18.46
CA HIS A 106 2.89 0.20 19.50
C HIS A 106 1.77 1.03 18.88
N TYR A 107 0.58 0.90 19.42
CA TYR A 107 -0.53 1.77 19.04
C TYR A 107 -0.28 3.20 19.52
N ARG A 108 -0.83 4.15 18.76
CA ARG A 108 -0.75 5.56 19.13
C ARG A 108 -1.32 5.82 20.52
N THR A 109 -0.71 6.76 21.19
CA THR A 109 -1.14 7.28 22.48
C THR A 109 -1.85 8.64 22.37
N THR A 110 -1.84 9.25 21.18
CA THR A 110 -2.41 10.58 20.92
C THR A 110 -3.58 10.51 19.95
N GLU A 111 -4.52 11.42 20.12
CA GLU A 111 -5.64 11.56 19.18
C GLU A 111 -5.15 12.05 17.82
N LYS A 112 -5.69 11.52 16.73
CA LYS A 112 -5.30 11.85 15.37
C LYS A 112 -6.44 12.47 14.58
N ILE A 113 -6.09 13.48 13.82
CA ILE A 113 -6.94 14.04 12.77
C ILE A 113 -6.31 13.70 11.44
N LEU A 114 -7.02 12.95 10.62
CA LEU A 114 -6.61 12.70 9.25
C LEU A 114 -7.05 13.91 8.40
N GLU A 115 -6.13 14.81 8.14
CA GLU A 115 -6.38 15.92 7.22
C GLU A 115 -6.41 15.41 5.78
N ILE A 116 -7.60 15.14 5.29
CA ILE A 116 -7.85 14.92 3.87
C ILE A 116 -8.36 16.24 3.33
N THR A 117 -7.45 17.07 2.85
CA THR A 117 -7.77 18.36 2.23
C THR A 117 -8.35 18.16 0.81
N VAL A 118 -9.53 17.57 0.75
CA VAL A 118 -10.36 17.59 -0.44
C VAL A 118 -11.69 18.19 -0.01
N ASN A 119 -12.04 19.33 -0.56
CA ASN A 119 -13.26 20.09 -0.23
C ASN A 119 -13.38 20.46 1.27
N GLY A 120 -12.24 20.68 1.97
CA GLY A 120 -12.24 21.04 3.39
C GLY A 120 -12.63 19.92 4.35
N MET A 121 -12.77 18.68 3.87
CA MET A 121 -13.13 17.54 4.70
C MET A 121 -11.98 17.20 5.64
N ARG A 122 -12.27 17.17 6.94
CA ARG A 122 -11.40 16.63 7.99
C ARG A 122 -12.01 15.36 8.52
N MET A 123 -11.28 14.25 8.38
CA MET A 123 -11.66 13.00 9.05
C MET A 123 -10.97 12.93 10.41
N ARG A 124 -11.76 12.70 11.44
CA ARG A 124 -11.22 12.38 12.76
C ARG A 124 -11.05 10.86 12.84
N ALA A 125 -9.85 10.40 13.19
CA ALA A 125 -9.63 9.01 13.51
C ALA A 125 -10.44 8.61 14.76
N PRO A 126 -10.80 7.33 14.95
CA PRO A 126 -11.40 6.83 16.19
C PRO A 126 -10.58 7.23 17.42
N LYS A 127 -11.17 7.22 18.61
CA LYS A 127 -10.46 7.53 19.85
C LYS A 127 -9.35 6.50 20.11
N VAL A 128 -8.31 6.88 20.85
CA VAL A 128 -7.16 6.01 21.15
C VAL A 128 -7.59 4.66 21.73
N HIS A 129 -8.49 4.68 22.71
CA HIS A 129 -8.94 3.46 23.37
C HIS A 129 -9.79 2.54 22.47
N GLU A 130 -10.31 3.04 21.35
CA GLU A 130 -11.08 2.24 20.38
C GLU A 130 -10.18 1.49 19.40
N VAL A 131 -8.89 1.86 19.29
CA VAL A 131 -7.97 1.31 18.26
C VAL A 131 -7.89 -0.22 18.31
N PRO A 132 -7.65 -0.87 19.45
CA PRO A 132 -7.55 -2.34 19.50
C PRO A 132 -8.86 -3.04 19.06
N GLN A 133 -10.00 -2.57 19.55
CA GLN A 133 -11.29 -3.12 19.16
C GLN A 133 -11.54 -2.96 17.66
N ARG A 134 -11.28 -1.77 17.10
CA ARG A 134 -11.47 -1.50 15.67
C ARG A 134 -10.54 -2.35 14.79
N LEU A 135 -9.31 -2.57 15.22
CA LEU A 135 -8.41 -3.48 14.51
C LEU A 135 -8.95 -4.90 14.47
N ASN A 136 -9.42 -5.41 15.59
CA ASN A 136 -10.05 -6.73 15.65
C ASN A 136 -11.26 -6.82 14.69
N GLU A 137 -12.12 -5.81 14.64
CA GLU A 137 -13.25 -5.74 13.70
C GLU A 137 -12.78 -5.75 12.22
N ILE A 138 -11.72 -5.00 11.90
CA ILE A 138 -11.14 -4.93 10.57
C ILE A 138 -10.63 -6.31 10.13
N PHE A 139 -9.80 -6.96 10.95
CA PHE A 139 -9.23 -8.26 10.61
C PHE A 139 -10.27 -9.38 10.61
N TYR A 140 -11.23 -9.35 11.54
CA TYR A 140 -12.36 -10.27 11.53
C TYR A 140 -13.17 -10.15 10.23
N THR A 141 -13.49 -8.92 9.82
CA THR A 141 -14.22 -8.65 8.59
C THR A 141 -13.41 -9.10 7.37
N TYR A 142 -12.11 -8.82 7.34
CA TYR A 142 -11.22 -9.26 6.27
C TYR A 142 -11.19 -10.79 6.13
N LYS A 143 -11.02 -11.49 7.24
CA LYS A 143 -10.90 -12.95 7.29
C LYS A 143 -12.18 -13.66 6.83
N ASN A 144 -13.33 -13.10 7.19
CA ASN A 144 -14.65 -13.69 6.91
C ASN A 144 -15.31 -13.15 5.63
N SER A 145 -14.66 -12.22 4.92
CA SER A 145 -15.21 -11.67 3.68
C SER A 145 -15.17 -12.68 2.54
N LYS A 146 -16.29 -12.77 1.82
CA LYS A 146 -16.43 -13.53 0.57
C LYS A 146 -16.10 -12.71 -0.68
N ASP A 147 -15.70 -11.46 -0.50
CA ASP A 147 -15.30 -10.58 -1.59
C ASP A 147 -14.04 -11.09 -2.29
N ASP A 148 -13.84 -10.68 -3.52
CA ASP A 148 -12.61 -10.97 -4.25
C ASP A 148 -11.38 -10.29 -3.61
N VAL A 149 -10.20 -10.78 -3.97
CA VAL A 149 -8.91 -10.32 -3.41
C VAL A 149 -8.73 -8.81 -3.56
N LEU A 150 -9.07 -8.24 -4.74
CA LEU A 150 -8.91 -6.80 -4.98
C LEU A 150 -9.80 -6.00 -4.04
N HIS A 151 -11.06 -6.44 -3.87
CA HIS A 151 -12.00 -5.74 -2.99
C HIS A 151 -11.51 -5.79 -1.54
N ARG A 152 -11.12 -6.97 -1.04
CA ARG A 152 -10.61 -7.14 0.34
C ARG A 152 -9.36 -6.29 0.58
N ALA A 153 -8.39 -6.33 -0.35
CA ALA A 153 -7.15 -5.57 -0.25
C ALA A 153 -7.41 -4.06 -0.20
N PHE A 154 -8.28 -3.54 -1.06
CA PHE A 154 -8.58 -2.11 -1.09
C PHE A 154 -9.42 -1.67 0.11
N LYS A 155 -10.32 -2.52 0.58
CA LYS A 155 -11.13 -2.23 1.77
C LYS A 155 -10.26 -2.10 3.01
N ILE A 156 -9.44 -3.11 3.32
CA ILE A 156 -8.57 -3.06 4.52
C ILE A 156 -7.57 -1.90 4.45
N HIS A 157 -7.07 -1.58 3.27
CA HIS A 157 -6.22 -0.42 3.07
C HIS A 157 -6.90 0.89 3.51
N TYR A 158 -8.15 1.12 3.06
CA TYR A 158 -8.90 2.29 3.49
C TYR A 158 -9.16 2.28 5.00
N GLU A 159 -9.60 1.16 5.56
CA GLU A 159 -9.95 1.03 6.97
C GLU A 159 -8.75 1.29 7.89
N LEU A 160 -7.57 0.79 7.54
CA LEU A 160 -6.32 1.08 8.26
C LEU A 160 -5.91 2.56 8.17
N ILE A 161 -6.12 3.20 7.01
CA ILE A 161 -5.88 4.64 6.87
C ILE A 161 -6.86 5.45 7.71
N ALA A 162 -8.13 5.08 7.75
CA ALA A 162 -9.13 5.77 8.53
C ALA A 162 -8.92 5.58 10.04
N LEU A 163 -8.46 4.41 10.45
CA LEU A 163 -8.17 4.08 11.85
C LEU A 163 -6.96 4.83 12.40
N GLN A 164 -5.90 5.02 11.58
CA GLN A 164 -4.62 5.59 12.02
C GLN A 164 -4.10 4.90 13.28
N PRO A 165 -3.81 3.59 13.28
CA PRO A 165 -3.50 2.85 14.50
C PRO A 165 -2.21 3.29 15.20
N PHE A 166 -1.29 3.95 14.51
CA PHE A 166 0.04 4.30 14.98
C PHE A 166 0.28 5.81 15.05
N ASP A 167 1.34 6.21 15.73
CA ASP A 167 1.73 7.62 15.80
C ASP A 167 2.27 8.14 14.46
N ASP A 168 2.94 7.32 13.66
CA ASP A 168 3.31 7.62 12.27
C ASP A 168 3.30 6.36 11.39
N PHE A 169 3.76 6.48 10.15
CA PHE A 169 3.86 5.43 9.13
C PHE A 169 2.55 4.73 8.74
N ASN A 170 1.40 5.18 9.22
CA ASN A 170 0.09 4.56 8.98
C ASN A 170 -0.21 4.30 7.49
N LYS A 171 0.06 5.29 6.62
CA LYS A 171 -0.19 5.16 5.18
C LYS A 171 0.73 4.15 4.51
N ARG A 172 2.00 4.05 4.97
CA ARG A 172 2.97 3.07 4.46
C ARG A 172 2.57 1.67 4.89
N THR A 173 2.28 1.50 6.17
CA THR A 173 1.79 0.24 6.72
C THR A 173 0.53 -0.25 6.00
N ALA A 174 -0.47 0.62 5.84
CA ALA A 174 -1.70 0.27 5.13
C ALA A 174 -1.44 -0.18 3.67
N ARG A 175 -0.53 0.50 2.93
CA ARG A 175 -0.16 0.09 1.58
C ARG A 175 0.58 -1.23 1.53
N LEU A 176 1.47 -1.50 2.49
CA LEU A 176 2.20 -2.76 2.58
C LEU A 176 1.24 -3.92 2.88
N ILE A 177 0.33 -3.78 3.82
CA ILE A 177 -0.72 -4.78 4.10
C ILE A 177 -1.59 -5.02 2.86
N MET A 178 -2.05 -3.98 2.19
CA MET A 178 -2.79 -4.10 0.93
C MET A 178 -1.99 -4.89 -0.11
N ASN A 179 -0.74 -4.51 -0.33
CA ASN A 179 0.13 -5.16 -1.30
C ASN A 179 0.43 -6.61 -0.93
N TRP A 180 0.53 -6.93 0.36
CA TRP A 180 0.69 -8.30 0.83
C TRP A 180 -0.52 -9.17 0.46
N ILE A 181 -1.73 -8.68 0.70
CA ILE A 181 -2.97 -9.36 0.28
C ILE A 181 -3.01 -9.55 -1.24
N LEU A 182 -2.58 -8.55 -2.00
CA LEU A 182 -2.50 -8.66 -3.46
C LEU A 182 -1.51 -9.74 -3.90
N VAL A 183 -0.33 -9.80 -3.27
CA VAL A 183 0.69 -10.83 -3.54
C VAL A 183 0.14 -12.22 -3.23
N GLN A 184 -0.52 -12.42 -2.09
CA GLN A 184 -1.19 -13.68 -1.75
C GLN A 184 -2.23 -14.09 -2.79
N GLY A 185 -2.93 -13.12 -3.38
CA GLY A 185 -3.88 -13.33 -4.47
C GLY A 185 -3.26 -13.54 -5.85
N GLY A 186 -1.93 -13.61 -5.94
CA GLY A 186 -1.20 -13.79 -7.21
C GLY A 186 -1.12 -12.51 -8.06
N TYR A 187 -1.39 -11.34 -7.46
CA TYR A 187 -1.17 -10.05 -8.11
C TYR A 187 0.24 -9.52 -7.80
N ARG A 188 0.66 -8.52 -8.56
CA ARG A 188 1.84 -7.73 -8.22
C ARG A 188 1.44 -6.55 -7.33
N PRO A 189 2.34 -6.07 -6.47
CA PRO A 189 2.10 -4.88 -5.65
C PRO A 189 1.71 -3.68 -6.51
N ILE A 190 0.81 -2.84 -6.02
CA ILE A 190 0.48 -1.57 -6.66
C ILE A 190 1.58 -0.56 -6.36
N VAL A 191 2.00 0.17 -7.39
CA VAL A 191 2.93 1.28 -7.30
C VAL A 191 2.24 2.59 -7.66
N PHE A 192 2.38 3.59 -6.79
CA PHE A 192 1.82 4.94 -6.99
C PHE A 192 2.95 5.86 -7.45
N ASN A 193 3.33 5.83 -8.73
CA ASN A 193 4.53 6.50 -9.24
C ASN A 193 4.27 7.55 -10.34
N ARG A 194 3.03 7.95 -10.56
CA ARG A 194 2.71 8.97 -11.57
C ARG A 194 2.61 10.36 -10.96
N ARG A 195 3.03 11.36 -11.72
CA ARG A 195 2.83 12.75 -11.33
C ARG A 195 1.33 13.00 -11.05
N GLY A 196 1.04 13.56 -9.89
CA GLY A 196 -0.35 13.82 -9.44
C GLY A 196 -1.02 12.64 -8.72
N ASP A 197 -0.41 11.45 -8.62
CA ASP A 197 -0.99 10.33 -7.89
C ASP A 197 -1.24 10.67 -6.41
N LYS A 198 -0.37 11.45 -5.78
CA LYS A 198 -0.54 11.89 -4.39
C LYS A 198 -1.87 12.61 -4.17
N GLN A 199 -2.22 13.53 -5.07
CA GLN A 199 -3.48 14.28 -4.98
C GLN A 199 -4.67 13.37 -5.27
N LYS A 200 -4.63 12.60 -6.36
CA LYS A 200 -5.69 11.65 -6.72
C LYS A 200 -5.92 10.58 -5.65
N TYR A 201 -4.87 10.13 -5.00
CA TYR A 201 -4.95 9.20 -3.87
C TYR A 201 -5.69 9.80 -2.68
N LYS A 202 -5.38 11.07 -2.32
CA LYS A 202 -6.10 11.78 -1.27
C LYS A 202 -7.59 11.94 -1.63
N GLU A 203 -7.88 12.32 -2.88
CA GLU A 203 -9.25 12.44 -3.38
C GLU A 203 -10.00 11.09 -3.33
N ALA A 204 -9.34 10.00 -3.67
CA ALA A 204 -9.92 8.67 -3.60
C ALA A 204 -10.28 8.29 -2.15
N ILE A 205 -9.41 8.56 -1.19
CA ILE A 205 -9.68 8.34 0.24
C ILE A 205 -10.86 9.21 0.71
N ALA A 206 -10.89 10.50 0.32
CA ALA A 206 -12.00 11.40 0.65
C ALA A 206 -13.33 10.93 0.05
N ASN A 207 -13.31 10.43 -1.18
CA ASN A 207 -14.50 9.86 -1.83
C ASN A 207 -15.05 8.66 -1.06
N TYR A 208 -14.20 7.76 -0.59
CA TYR A 208 -14.64 6.63 0.24
C TYR A 208 -15.27 7.12 1.53
N ALA A 209 -14.62 8.07 2.20
CA ALA A 209 -15.10 8.66 3.45
C ALA A 209 -16.47 9.34 3.32
N SER A 210 -16.73 9.98 2.18
CA SER A 210 -18.02 10.63 1.87
C SER A 210 -19.10 9.66 1.36
N GLY A 211 -18.82 8.34 1.36
CA GLY A 211 -19.76 7.31 0.89
C GLY A 211 -19.62 6.94 -0.58
N ASN A 212 -18.85 7.69 -1.39
CA ASN A 212 -18.58 7.34 -2.80
C ASN A 212 -17.48 6.28 -2.91
N LYS A 213 -17.74 5.10 -2.34
CA LYS A 213 -16.82 3.95 -2.36
C LYS A 213 -16.43 3.54 -3.78
N ARG A 214 -17.34 3.66 -4.73
CA ARG A 214 -17.11 3.30 -6.14
C ARG A 214 -15.96 4.10 -6.76
N ALA A 215 -15.87 5.40 -6.49
CA ALA A 215 -14.79 6.24 -7.01
C ALA A 215 -13.43 5.77 -6.48
N TYR A 216 -13.35 5.43 -5.20
CA TYR A 216 -12.16 4.86 -4.58
C TYR A 216 -11.72 3.54 -5.23
N TYR A 217 -12.63 2.57 -5.33
CA TYR A 217 -12.31 1.27 -5.95
C TYR A 217 -11.88 1.43 -7.42
N SER A 218 -12.55 2.30 -8.18
CA SER A 218 -12.17 2.57 -9.57
C SER A 218 -10.77 3.18 -9.68
N TYR A 219 -10.39 4.08 -8.75
CA TYR A 219 -9.05 4.63 -8.70
C TYR A 219 -8.00 3.55 -8.39
N MET A 220 -8.23 2.73 -7.37
CA MET A 220 -7.30 1.66 -6.98
C MET A 220 -7.13 0.62 -8.09
N GLN A 221 -8.20 0.24 -8.76
CA GLN A 221 -8.15 -0.64 -9.93
C GLN A 221 -7.37 -0.01 -11.09
N SER A 222 -7.50 1.29 -11.30
CA SER A 222 -6.73 2.01 -12.32
C SER A 222 -5.23 2.03 -11.98
N CYS A 223 -4.86 2.16 -10.71
CA CYS A 223 -3.48 2.06 -10.25
C CYS A 223 -2.92 0.65 -10.49
N MET A 224 -3.68 -0.40 -10.14
CA MET A 224 -3.31 -1.78 -10.41
C MET A 224 -3.06 -2.02 -11.90
N LEU A 225 -3.99 -1.59 -12.76
CA LEU A 225 -3.87 -1.76 -14.19
C LEU A 225 -2.61 -1.09 -14.75
N ARG A 226 -2.35 0.15 -14.36
CA ARG A 226 -1.13 0.88 -14.77
C ARG A 226 0.14 0.14 -14.35
N THR A 227 0.19 -0.34 -13.12
CA THR A 227 1.31 -1.12 -12.62
C THR A 227 1.56 -2.36 -13.46
N GLN A 228 0.50 -3.10 -13.78
CA GLN A 228 0.58 -4.31 -14.62
C GLN A 228 1.06 -3.98 -16.04
N GLU A 229 0.56 -2.89 -16.63
CA GLU A 229 0.97 -2.44 -17.97
C GLU A 229 2.45 -2.04 -18.00
N ASP A 230 2.95 -1.39 -16.94
CA ASP A 230 4.37 -1.04 -16.83
C ASP A 230 5.23 -2.29 -16.70
N ILE A 231 4.80 -3.31 -15.95
CA ILE A 231 5.48 -4.62 -15.86
C ILE A 231 5.54 -5.31 -17.22
N ILE A 232 4.42 -5.41 -17.91
CA ILE A 232 4.35 -6.05 -19.23
C ILE A 232 5.33 -5.38 -20.19
N LYS A 233 5.38 -4.04 -20.19
CA LYS A 233 6.33 -3.28 -21.01
C LYS A 233 7.79 -3.60 -20.68
N LEU A 234 8.13 -3.72 -19.39
CA LEU A 234 9.48 -4.07 -18.95
C LEU A 234 9.86 -5.49 -19.40
N LEU A 235 8.95 -6.44 -19.21
CA LEU A 235 9.17 -7.84 -19.60
C LEU A 235 9.27 -8.03 -21.12
N THR A 236 8.53 -7.24 -21.89
CA THR A 236 8.60 -7.29 -23.37
C THR A 236 9.91 -6.71 -23.89
N LYS A 237 10.39 -5.59 -23.33
CA LYS A 237 11.65 -4.99 -23.73
C LYS A 237 12.89 -5.85 -23.45
N SER A 238 12.83 -6.66 -22.39
CA SER A 238 13.95 -7.56 -22.02
C SER A 238 14.04 -8.80 -22.89
N LYS A 239 13.09 -9.07 -23.79
CA LYS A 239 13.17 -10.17 -24.77
C LYS A 239 13.79 -9.76 -26.11
N THR A 240 14.11 -8.47 -26.29
CA THR A 240 14.63 -7.92 -27.55
C THR A 240 16.15 -7.65 -27.48
N ILE A 241 16.81 -8.13 -26.42
CA ILE A 241 18.29 -8.15 -26.26
C ILE A 241 18.74 -9.61 -26.14
#